data_42b1f447565ec57344f0664599a0ef78
#
_entry.id   42b1f447565ec57344f0664599a0ef78
#
_cell.length_a   1.000
_cell.length_b   1.000
_cell.length_c   1.000
_cell.angle_alpha   90.00
_cell.angle_beta   90.00
_cell.angle_gamma   90.00
#
_symmetry.space_group_name_H-M   'P 1'
#
loop_
_entity.id
_entity.type
_entity.pdbx_description
1 polymer ?
#
loop_
_entity_poly.entity_id
_entity_poly.type
_entity_poly.pdbx_seq_one_letter_code
_entity_poly.pdbx_strand_id
1 'polypeptide(L)'
;MKIKASELFSPEENKDIVDSIKKAETNTSGEVAIMVVDSSDSYREAETLGAFILSGFFSLILETVKAYLTALKAAGWGYGLSGFSAHFLSEAAANAAVWTYIPMVFVLYFPFRFLISKFPEMKIPFLSGNRIEETVRERAVMAFYEKQLYKTRDETGILIFISLLEHRVWILGDRGINAKIAPDFWGIIASELSSGIKEKQYGKSVCLAISKCGEELSRHFPKKSDDTNELADEVIL
;
A
#
# COMPACT_ATOMS: atom_id res chain seq x y z
N MET A 1 -6.17 12.29 6.69
CA MET A 1 -7.28 11.46 7.23
C MET A 1 -7.19 10.12 6.52
N LYS A 2 -6.96 9.03 7.24
CA LYS A 2 -6.80 7.70 6.65
C LYS A 2 -8.17 7.20 6.25
N ILE A 3 -8.42 7.06 4.94
CA ILE A 3 -9.63 6.42 4.43
C ILE A 3 -9.44 4.91 4.62
N LYS A 4 -10.40 4.26 5.29
CA LYS A 4 -10.45 2.81 5.39
C LYS A 4 -11.16 2.21 4.18
N ALA A 5 -10.88 0.95 3.87
CA ALA A 5 -11.57 0.24 2.81
C ALA A 5 -13.09 0.30 2.96
N SER A 6 -13.58 0.15 4.20
CA SER A 6 -15.02 0.22 4.53
C SER A 6 -15.66 1.62 4.36
N GLU A 7 -14.87 2.66 4.22
CA GLU A 7 -15.30 4.06 4.11
C GLU A 7 -14.94 4.67 2.74
N LEU A 8 -14.36 3.86 1.84
CA LEU A 8 -13.86 4.33 0.55
C LEU A 8 -15.00 4.80 -0.36
N PHE A 9 -16.08 4.06 -0.40
CA PHE A 9 -17.23 4.35 -1.23
C PHE A 9 -18.39 4.86 -0.39
N SER A 10 -19.04 5.92 -0.84
CA SER A 10 -20.31 6.34 -0.29
C SER A 10 -21.40 5.28 -0.56
N PRO A 11 -22.52 5.28 0.17
CA PRO A 11 -23.63 4.35 -0.11
C PRO A 11 -24.16 4.44 -1.55
N GLU A 12 -24.13 5.63 -2.15
CA GLU A 12 -24.53 5.85 -3.55
C GLU A 12 -23.50 5.24 -4.51
N GLU A 13 -22.22 5.51 -4.33
CA GLU A 13 -21.16 4.91 -5.14
C GLU A 13 -21.15 3.38 -5.04
N ASN A 14 -21.39 2.83 -3.86
CA ASN A 14 -21.49 1.37 -3.67
C ASN A 14 -22.63 0.77 -4.48
N LYS A 15 -23.78 1.45 -4.51
CA LYS A 15 -24.92 1.06 -5.36
C LYS A 15 -24.55 1.13 -6.84
N ASP A 16 -23.92 2.21 -7.28
CA ASP A 16 -23.51 2.40 -8.67
C ASP A 16 -22.51 1.30 -9.11
N ILE A 17 -21.62 0.89 -8.21
CA ILE A 17 -20.66 -0.20 -8.44
C ILE A 17 -21.41 -1.53 -8.62
N VAL A 18 -22.33 -1.86 -7.72
CA VAL A 18 -23.15 -3.08 -7.80
C VAL A 18 -23.96 -3.10 -9.10
N ASP A 19 -24.61 -1.98 -9.45
CA ASP A 19 -25.38 -1.87 -10.69
C ASP A 19 -24.47 -1.99 -11.94
N SER A 20 -23.23 -1.49 -11.85
CA SER A 20 -22.23 -1.63 -12.92
C SER A 20 -21.75 -3.07 -13.09
N ILE A 21 -21.56 -3.83 -11.99
CA ILE A 21 -21.23 -5.27 -12.04
C ILE A 21 -22.37 -6.02 -12.76
N LYS A 22 -23.60 -5.89 -12.29
CA LYS A 22 -24.79 -6.53 -12.89
C LYS A 22 -24.92 -6.22 -14.37
N LYS A 23 -24.70 -4.95 -14.75
CA LYS A 23 -24.75 -4.52 -16.15
C LYS A 23 -23.65 -5.18 -16.98
N ALA A 24 -22.42 -5.26 -16.45
CA ALA A 24 -21.31 -5.90 -17.15
C ALA A 24 -21.60 -7.40 -17.40
N GLU A 25 -22.17 -8.10 -16.42
CA GLU A 25 -22.50 -9.53 -16.48
C GLU A 25 -23.77 -9.85 -17.27
N THR A 26 -24.55 -8.84 -17.65
CA THR A 26 -25.78 -9.07 -18.43
C THR A 26 -25.52 -9.75 -19.78
N ASN A 27 -24.39 -9.47 -20.42
CA ASN A 27 -24.06 -9.91 -21.77
C ASN A 27 -22.90 -10.92 -21.83
N THR A 28 -22.40 -11.36 -20.69
CA THR A 28 -21.25 -12.29 -20.63
C THR A 28 -21.50 -13.37 -19.58
N SER A 29 -20.85 -14.53 -19.76
CA SER A 29 -20.71 -15.56 -18.72
C SER A 29 -19.49 -15.35 -17.84
N GLY A 30 -18.82 -14.19 -17.94
CA GLY A 30 -17.74 -13.81 -17.06
C GLY A 30 -18.26 -13.08 -15.84
N GLU A 31 -17.64 -13.34 -14.71
CA GLU A 31 -17.99 -12.79 -13.39
C GLU A 31 -16.93 -11.81 -12.91
N VAL A 32 -17.33 -10.68 -12.33
CA VAL A 32 -16.42 -9.62 -11.88
C VAL A 32 -16.57 -9.36 -10.40
N ALA A 33 -15.53 -9.68 -9.64
CA ALA A 33 -15.46 -9.38 -8.22
C ALA A 33 -14.53 -8.18 -7.95
N ILE A 34 -14.89 -7.36 -6.94
CA ILE A 34 -14.08 -6.22 -6.50
C ILE A 34 -13.71 -6.44 -5.05
N MET A 35 -12.43 -6.31 -4.75
CA MET A 35 -11.94 -6.34 -3.38
C MET A 35 -11.10 -5.12 -3.06
N VAL A 36 -11.42 -4.47 -1.94
CA VAL A 36 -10.66 -3.33 -1.42
C VAL A 36 -10.09 -3.69 -0.06
N VAL A 37 -8.80 -3.46 0.11
CA VAL A 37 -8.12 -3.71 1.39
C VAL A 37 -7.40 -2.45 1.87
N ASP A 38 -7.29 -2.30 3.18
CA ASP A 38 -6.53 -1.21 3.80
C ASP A 38 -5.04 -1.31 3.47
N SER A 39 -4.50 -2.53 3.44
CA SER A 39 -3.11 -2.85 3.08
C SER A 39 -2.98 -4.32 2.70
N SER A 40 -2.01 -4.62 1.85
CA SER A 40 -1.74 -5.99 1.40
C SER A 40 -0.92 -6.81 2.39
N ASP A 41 -0.11 -6.15 3.23
CA ASP A 41 0.71 -6.77 4.28
C ASP A 41 0.85 -5.85 5.49
N SER A 42 1.31 -6.41 6.59
CA SER A 42 1.64 -5.69 7.83
C SER A 42 2.96 -4.91 7.76
N TYR A 43 3.89 -5.30 6.88
CA TYR A 43 5.21 -4.70 6.67
C TYR A 43 6.01 -4.51 7.96
N ARG A 44 6.12 -5.56 8.77
CA ARG A 44 6.85 -5.52 10.06
C ARG A 44 8.32 -5.26 9.89
N GLU A 45 8.91 -5.72 8.79
CA GLU A 45 10.31 -5.46 8.42
C GLU A 45 10.56 -3.96 8.21
N ALA A 46 9.69 -3.27 7.50
CA ALA A 46 9.79 -1.81 7.29
C ALA A 46 9.56 -1.03 8.60
N GLU A 47 8.67 -1.50 9.47
CA GLU A 47 8.45 -0.93 10.79
C GLU A 47 9.72 -0.98 11.64
N THR A 48 10.38 -2.13 11.68
CA THR A 48 11.61 -2.35 12.43
C THR A 48 12.76 -1.53 11.86
N LEU A 49 12.96 -1.58 10.54
CA LEU A 49 14.02 -0.84 9.84
C LEU A 49 13.84 0.67 10.01
N GLY A 50 12.63 1.17 9.81
CA GLY A 50 12.30 2.58 9.97
C GLY A 50 12.53 3.06 11.40
N ALA A 51 12.14 2.26 12.40
CA ALA A 51 12.38 2.59 13.81
C ALA A 51 13.88 2.66 14.13
N PHE A 52 14.70 1.75 13.60
CA PHE A 52 16.16 1.79 13.78
C PHE A 52 16.80 3.02 13.12
N ILE A 53 16.42 3.32 11.88
CA ILE A 53 16.95 4.48 11.15
C ILE A 53 16.59 5.78 11.88
N LEU A 54 15.32 5.95 12.27
CA LEU A 54 14.90 7.17 12.96
C LEU A 54 15.53 7.28 14.35
N SER A 55 15.59 6.20 15.12
CA SER A 55 16.21 6.22 16.45
C SER A 55 17.71 6.55 16.35
N GLY A 56 18.43 5.99 15.39
CA GLY A 56 19.83 6.30 15.13
C GLY A 56 20.04 7.76 14.75
N PHE A 57 19.24 8.27 13.84
CA PHE A 57 19.29 9.66 13.38
C PHE A 57 19.03 10.66 14.53
N PHE A 58 17.94 10.44 15.29
CA PHE A 58 17.61 11.32 16.41
C PHE A 58 18.60 11.20 17.56
N SER A 59 19.15 10.02 17.83
CA SER A 59 20.23 9.84 18.80
C SER A 59 21.47 10.65 18.40
N LEU A 60 21.84 10.65 17.12
CA LEU A 60 22.96 11.45 16.62
C LEU A 60 22.73 12.95 16.81
N ILE A 61 21.52 13.42 16.53
CA ILE A 61 21.15 14.83 16.77
C ILE A 61 21.27 15.17 18.27
N LEU A 62 20.73 14.33 19.15
CA LEU A 62 20.77 14.57 20.59
C LEU A 62 22.21 14.61 21.13
N GLU A 63 23.06 13.68 20.71
CA GLU A 63 24.49 13.69 21.09
C GLU A 63 25.21 14.92 20.55
N THR A 64 24.92 15.34 19.32
CA THR A 64 25.50 16.55 18.73
C THR A 64 25.09 17.80 19.50
N VAL A 65 23.81 17.91 19.83
CA VAL A 65 23.27 19.04 20.64
C VAL A 65 23.88 19.04 22.04
N LYS A 66 23.96 17.87 22.70
CA LYS A 66 24.59 17.72 24.01
C LYS A 66 26.05 18.15 23.99
N ALA A 67 26.85 17.69 23.01
CA ALA A 67 28.25 18.06 22.84
C ALA A 67 28.39 19.58 22.62
N TYR A 68 27.53 20.17 21.78
CA TYR A 68 27.46 21.60 21.55
C TYR A 68 27.20 22.40 22.84
N LEU A 69 26.19 22.01 23.61
CA LEU A 69 25.84 22.68 24.88
C LEU A 69 26.96 22.52 25.93
N THR A 70 27.64 21.38 25.94
CA THR A 70 28.78 21.13 26.85
C THR A 70 29.95 22.03 26.50
N ALA A 71 30.27 22.13 25.20
CA ALA A 71 31.36 23.04 24.73
C ALA A 71 31.04 24.53 25.03
N LEU A 72 29.76 24.95 24.85
CA LEU A 72 29.36 26.32 25.22
C LEU A 72 29.56 26.60 26.72
N LYS A 73 29.22 25.64 27.57
CA LYS A 73 29.46 25.76 29.03
C LYS A 73 30.92 25.84 29.39
N ALA A 74 31.75 25.00 28.75
CA ALA A 74 33.21 24.97 28.97
C ALA A 74 33.91 26.23 28.48
N ALA A 75 33.47 26.81 27.35
CA ALA A 75 34.08 28.00 26.77
C ALA A 75 33.78 29.28 27.53
N GLY A 76 32.83 29.28 28.50
CA GLY A 76 32.32 30.53 29.06
C GLY A 76 31.77 31.45 27.97
N TRP A 77 30.83 32.30 28.22
CA TRP A 77 30.16 33.16 27.21
C TRP A 77 31.10 34.13 26.43
N GLY A 78 32.44 33.91 26.44
CA GLY A 78 33.45 34.84 25.91
C GLY A 78 34.34 34.33 24.79
N TYR A 79 34.30 33.04 24.41
CA TYR A 79 35.16 32.54 23.32
C TYR A 79 34.41 32.43 22.01
N GLY A 80 34.89 33.14 20.99
CA GLY A 80 34.34 33.08 19.63
C GLY A 80 34.38 31.70 18.98
N LEU A 81 33.60 31.53 17.94
CA LEU A 81 33.37 30.30 17.13
C LEU A 81 34.66 29.55 16.69
N SER A 82 35.84 30.16 16.73
CA SER A 82 37.10 29.56 16.23
C SER A 82 37.77 28.57 17.19
N GLY A 83 37.55 28.66 18.50
CA GLY A 83 38.04 27.65 19.46
C GLY A 83 37.10 26.45 19.59
N PHE A 84 35.91 26.61 19.10
CA PHE A 84 34.81 25.63 19.19
C PHE A 84 35.07 24.37 18.36
N SER A 85 35.62 24.50 17.14
CA SER A 85 35.61 23.40 16.18
C SER A 85 36.54 22.22 16.50
N ALA A 86 37.72 22.47 16.99
CA ALA A 86 38.69 21.39 17.24
C ALA A 86 38.41 20.62 18.52
N HIS A 87 38.09 21.32 19.59
CA HIS A 87 37.78 20.71 20.88
C HIS A 87 36.40 19.99 20.86
N PHE A 88 35.41 20.57 20.18
CA PHE A 88 34.12 19.97 19.97
C PHE A 88 34.20 18.63 19.23
N LEU A 89 34.96 18.57 18.14
CA LEU A 89 35.12 17.34 17.35
C LEU A 89 35.85 16.25 18.13
N SER A 90 36.86 16.62 18.94
CA SER A 90 37.62 15.64 19.74
C SER A 90 36.81 15.07 20.91
N GLU A 91 36.05 15.88 21.64
CA GLU A 91 35.19 15.39 22.72
C GLU A 91 33.95 14.70 22.22
N ALA A 92 33.32 15.18 21.15
CA ALA A 92 32.22 14.49 20.51
C ALA A 92 32.63 13.09 20.02
N ALA A 93 33.81 12.96 19.42
CA ALA A 93 34.35 11.68 19.00
C ALA A 93 34.72 10.76 20.17
N ALA A 94 35.22 11.29 21.28
CA ALA A 94 35.64 10.49 22.44
C ALA A 94 34.47 10.01 23.30
N ASN A 95 33.42 10.83 23.47
CA ASN A 95 32.29 10.54 24.34
C ASN A 95 31.06 9.97 23.60
N ALA A 96 31.00 10.15 22.29
CA ALA A 96 29.79 9.83 21.54
C ALA A 96 29.55 8.34 21.37
N ALA A 97 30.58 7.55 21.43
CA ALA A 97 30.40 6.34 20.67
C ALA A 97 29.68 5.23 21.42
N VAL A 98 30.11 4.76 22.50
CA VAL A 98 29.62 3.45 22.98
C VAL A 98 28.66 3.54 24.17
N TRP A 99 28.92 4.48 25.06
CA TRP A 99 28.23 4.50 26.36
C TRP A 99 26.95 5.35 26.43
N THR A 100 26.75 6.27 25.49
CA THR A 100 25.57 7.14 25.48
C THR A 100 24.74 6.99 24.21
N TYR A 101 25.40 6.94 23.02
CA TYR A 101 24.72 6.81 21.74
C TYR A 101 23.93 5.49 21.60
N ILE A 102 24.61 4.34 21.84
CA ILE A 102 23.98 3.03 21.66
C ILE A 102 22.76 2.84 22.60
N PRO A 103 22.87 3.09 23.92
CA PRO A 103 21.68 3.03 24.79
C PRO A 103 20.57 3.98 24.36
N MET A 104 20.90 5.18 23.88
CA MET A 104 19.92 6.15 23.41
C MET A 104 19.16 5.65 22.18
N VAL A 105 19.85 5.00 21.23
CA VAL A 105 19.21 4.35 20.06
C VAL A 105 18.17 3.33 20.54
N PHE A 106 18.52 2.48 21.51
CA PHE A 106 17.58 1.48 22.03
C PHE A 106 16.38 2.13 22.76
N VAL A 107 16.62 3.18 23.52
CA VAL A 107 15.53 3.90 24.21
C VAL A 107 14.58 4.55 23.21
N LEU A 108 15.11 5.18 22.16
CA LEU A 108 14.31 5.85 21.13
C LEU A 108 13.67 4.87 20.14
N TYR A 109 14.21 3.65 20.02
CA TYR A 109 13.64 2.64 19.12
C TYR A 109 12.17 2.32 19.43
N PHE A 110 11.81 2.16 20.71
CA PHE A 110 10.45 1.79 21.11
C PHE A 110 9.41 2.86 20.76
N PRO A 111 9.59 4.16 21.07
CA PRO A 111 8.63 5.18 20.69
C PRO A 111 8.54 5.36 19.15
N PHE A 112 9.65 5.26 18.40
CA PHE A 112 9.61 5.34 16.95
C PHE A 112 8.91 4.12 16.33
N ARG A 113 9.16 2.93 16.85
CA ARG A 113 8.45 1.73 16.44
C ARG A 113 6.94 1.86 16.67
N PHE A 114 6.54 2.34 17.85
CA PHE A 114 5.14 2.61 18.16
C PHE A 114 4.53 3.64 17.20
N LEU A 115 5.26 4.71 16.89
CA LEU A 115 4.82 5.75 15.96
C LEU A 115 4.59 5.18 14.55
N ILE A 116 5.56 4.43 14.00
CA ILE A 116 5.47 3.82 12.66
C ILE A 116 4.36 2.76 12.61
N SER A 117 4.18 1.98 13.68
CA SER A 117 3.08 1.02 13.79
C SER A 117 1.71 1.71 13.75
N LYS A 118 1.59 2.87 14.41
CA LYS A 118 0.34 3.64 14.44
C LYS A 118 0.04 4.34 13.11
N PHE A 119 1.06 4.71 12.34
CA PHE A 119 0.95 5.40 11.05
C PHE A 119 1.55 4.55 9.93
N PRO A 120 0.78 3.60 9.35
CA PRO A 120 1.29 2.65 8.35
C PRO A 120 1.92 3.30 7.11
N GLU A 121 1.48 4.51 6.74
CA GLU A 121 2.05 5.29 5.62
C GLU A 121 3.55 5.57 5.82
N MET A 122 4.01 5.65 7.07
CA MET A 122 5.43 5.83 7.39
C MET A 122 6.29 4.60 7.05
N LYS A 123 5.69 3.44 6.76
CA LYS A 123 6.40 2.21 6.37
C LYS A 123 6.82 2.25 4.90
N ILE A 124 6.03 2.91 4.05
CA ILE A 124 6.20 2.90 2.58
C ILE A 124 7.60 3.37 2.13
N PRO A 125 8.19 4.45 2.68
CA PRO A 125 9.54 4.89 2.30
C PRO A 125 10.66 3.86 2.56
N PHE A 126 10.42 2.88 3.44
CA PHE A 126 11.39 1.83 3.80
C PHE A 126 11.19 0.55 2.99
N LEU A 127 10.27 0.54 2.01
CA LEU A 127 9.99 -0.58 1.12
C LEU A 127 10.46 -0.28 -0.29
N SER A 128 10.97 -1.29 -0.98
CA SER A 128 11.26 -1.16 -2.41
C SER A 128 9.97 -1.27 -3.23
N GLY A 129 9.93 -0.60 -4.39
CA GLY A 129 8.79 -0.68 -5.30
C GLY A 129 8.46 -2.11 -5.72
N ASN A 130 9.48 -2.93 -5.97
CA ASN A 130 9.31 -4.34 -6.34
C ASN A 130 8.66 -5.15 -5.21
N ARG A 131 9.08 -4.91 -3.94
CA ARG A 131 8.48 -5.58 -2.77
C ARG A 131 7.01 -5.23 -2.62
N ILE A 132 6.65 -3.97 -2.83
CA ILE A 132 5.25 -3.52 -2.80
C ILE A 132 4.43 -4.23 -3.88
N GLU A 133 4.92 -4.23 -5.12
CA GLU A 133 4.22 -4.82 -6.26
C GLU A 133 4.02 -6.33 -6.09
N GLU A 134 5.08 -7.04 -5.68
CA GLU A 134 5.03 -8.47 -5.39
C GLU A 134 4.02 -8.79 -4.29
N THR A 135 4.04 -8.05 -3.19
CA THR A 135 3.12 -8.24 -2.06
C THR A 135 1.66 -8.01 -2.48
N VAL A 136 1.38 -6.96 -3.24
CA VAL A 136 0.02 -6.68 -3.73
C VAL A 136 -0.46 -7.81 -4.66
N ARG A 137 0.40 -8.27 -5.57
CA ARG A 137 0.11 -9.40 -6.46
C ARG A 137 -0.17 -10.68 -5.68
N GLU A 138 0.69 -11.03 -4.73
CA GLU A 138 0.50 -12.23 -3.90
C GLU A 138 -0.80 -12.17 -3.10
N ARG A 139 -1.12 -11.01 -2.51
CA ARG A 139 -2.37 -10.82 -1.76
C ARG A 139 -3.60 -10.90 -2.67
N ALA A 140 -3.53 -10.36 -3.88
CA ALA A 140 -4.61 -10.49 -4.87
C ALA A 140 -4.84 -11.96 -5.27
N VAL A 141 -3.77 -12.72 -5.50
CA VAL A 141 -3.85 -14.16 -5.80
C VAL A 141 -4.45 -14.92 -4.61
N MET A 142 -3.99 -14.66 -3.39
CA MET A 142 -4.56 -15.28 -2.20
C MET A 142 -6.06 -14.97 -2.07
N ALA A 143 -6.45 -13.70 -2.26
CA ALA A 143 -7.85 -13.27 -2.21
C ALA A 143 -8.72 -13.99 -3.26
N PHE A 144 -8.20 -14.15 -4.46
CA PHE A 144 -8.89 -14.87 -5.55
C PHE A 144 -9.23 -16.31 -5.15
N TYR A 145 -8.28 -17.01 -4.51
CA TYR A 145 -8.51 -18.37 -4.03
C TYR A 145 -9.35 -18.43 -2.74
N GLU A 146 -9.11 -17.55 -1.77
CA GLU A 146 -9.89 -17.46 -0.53
C GLU A 146 -11.38 -17.20 -0.79
N LYS A 147 -11.68 -16.33 -1.77
CA LYS A 147 -13.05 -16.00 -2.18
C LYS A 147 -13.63 -16.96 -3.20
N GLN A 148 -12.89 -18.00 -3.55
CA GLN A 148 -13.29 -19.07 -4.47
C GLN A 148 -13.70 -18.58 -5.87
N LEU A 149 -13.12 -17.46 -6.33
CA LEU A 149 -13.45 -16.87 -7.63
C LEU A 149 -13.08 -17.76 -8.83
N TYR A 150 -12.26 -18.78 -8.59
CA TYR A 150 -11.93 -19.83 -9.57
C TYR A 150 -13.05 -20.88 -9.75
N LYS A 151 -14.09 -20.84 -8.91
CA LYS A 151 -15.18 -21.83 -8.96
C LYS A 151 -16.28 -21.48 -9.98
N THR A 152 -15.99 -20.61 -10.94
CA THR A 152 -16.90 -20.38 -12.05
C THR A 152 -16.83 -21.54 -13.04
N ARG A 153 -17.97 -21.90 -13.63
CA ARG A 153 -18.11 -23.06 -14.53
C ARG A 153 -17.12 -23.04 -15.71
N ASP A 154 -16.88 -21.86 -16.25
CA ASP A 154 -16.04 -21.68 -17.45
C ASP A 154 -14.64 -21.12 -17.14
N GLU A 155 -14.23 -21.07 -15.87
CA GLU A 155 -12.99 -20.42 -15.42
C GLU A 155 -12.91 -18.94 -15.87
N THR A 156 -14.00 -18.19 -15.69
CA THR A 156 -14.20 -16.84 -16.21
C THR A 156 -14.34 -15.77 -15.12
N GLY A 157 -13.84 -16.04 -13.92
CA GLY A 157 -13.79 -15.08 -12.82
C GLY A 157 -12.72 -14.01 -13.01
N ILE A 158 -13.03 -12.74 -12.71
CA ILE A 158 -12.09 -11.63 -12.63
C ILE A 158 -12.12 -11.03 -11.24
N LEU A 159 -10.93 -10.75 -10.68
CA LEU A 159 -10.77 -9.97 -9.46
C LEU A 159 -10.14 -8.61 -9.77
N ILE A 160 -10.82 -7.53 -9.45
CA ILE A 160 -10.25 -6.19 -9.36
C ILE A 160 -9.85 -5.95 -7.91
N PHE A 161 -8.56 -6.03 -7.62
CA PHE A 161 -8.00 -5.88 -6.28
C PHE A 161 -7.41 -4.49 -6.10
N ILE A 162 -7.84 -3.78 -5.05
CA ILE A 162 -7.40 -2.42 -4.74
C ILE A 162 -6.77 -2.40 -3.36
N SER A 163 -5.51 -2.01 -3.24
CA SER A 163 -4.80 -1.83 -1.99
C SER A 163 -4.54 -0.36 -1.71
N LEU A 164 -5.13 0.15 -0.60
CA LEU A 164 -5.16 1.58 -0.30
C LEU A 164 -3.81 2.10 0.19
N LEU A 165 -3.15 1.39 1.09
CA LEU A 165 -1.86 1.80 1.65
C LEU A 165 -0.78 1.91 0.57
N GLU A 166 -0.71 0.93 -0.31
CA GLU A 166 0.28 0.82 -1.39
C GLU A 166 -0.08 1.68 -2.61
N HIS A 167 -1.32 2.21 -2.65
CA HIS A 167 -1.87 2.91 -3.82
C HIS A 167 -1.70 2.09 -5.09
N ARG A 168 -2.06 0.80 -5.03
CA ARG A 168 -1.92 -0.16 -6.12
C ARG A 168 -3.23 -0.84 -6.44
N VAL A 169 -3.40 -1.10 -7.72
CA VAL A 169 -4.48 -1.90 -8.26
C VAL A 169 -3.88 -3.11 -8.97
N TRP A 170 -4.46 -4.27 -8.77
CA TRP A 170 -4.12 -5.50 -9.47
C TRP A 170 -5.37 -6.15 -10.04
N ILE A 171 -5.36 -6.51 -11.32
CA ILE A 171 -6.47 -7.21 -11.94
C ILE A 171 -6.00 -8.63 -12.26
N LEU A 172 -6.74 -9.61 -11.76
CA LEU A 172 -6.45 -11.02 -11.93
C LEU A 172 -7.63 -11.69 -12.63
N GLY A 173 -7.40 -12.20 -13.84
CA GLY A 173 -8.34 -13.07 -14.53
C GLY A 173 -8.04 -14.55 -14.27
N ASP A 174 -9.06 -15.36 -14.25
CA ASP A 174 -8.92 -16.81 -14.16
C ASP A 174 -8.29 -17.40 -15.43
N ARG A 175 -8.00 -18.69 -15.40
CA ARG A 175 -7.30 -19.40 -16.47
C ARG A 175 -8.00 -19.29 -17.82
N GLY A 176 -9.33 -19.46 -17.86
CA GLY A 176 -10.13 -19.35 -19.08
C GLY A 176 -10.04 -17.97 -19.70
N ILE A 177 -9.98 -16.93 -18.88
CA ILE A 177 -9.82 -15.53 -19.30
C ILE A 177 -8.42 -15.29 -19.85
N ASN A 178 -7.40 -15.67 -19.11
CA ASN A 178 -5.99 -15.45 -19.49
C ASN A 178 -5.59 -16.23 -20.74
N ALA A 179 -6.35 -17.26 -21.14
CA ALA A 179 -6.14 -17.98 -22.39
C ALA A 179 -6.59 -17.19 -23.63
N LYS A 180 -7.48 -16.19 -23.47
CA LYS A 180 -8.07 -15.45 -24.61
C LYS A 180 -7.74 -13.96 -24.59
N ILE A 181 -7.51 -13.38 -23.41
CA ILE A 181 -7.25 -11.94 -23.23
C ILE A 181 -5.78 -11.75 -22.87
N ALA A 182 -5.10 -10.85 -23.59
CA ALA A 182 -3.69 -10.56 -23.36
C ALA A 182 -3.46 -9.88 -21.99
N PRO A 183 -2.39 -10.24 -21.27
CA PRO A 183 -2.09 -9.65 -19.95
C PRO A 183 -1.96 -8.12 -19.96
N ASP A 184 -1.47 -7.54 -21.05
CA ASP A 184 -1.29 -6.08 -21.20
C ASP A 184 -2.61 -5.31 -21.08
N PHE A 185 -3.72 -5.91 -21.47
CA PHE A 185 -5.05 -5.33 -21.35
C PHE A 185 -5.39 -5.01 -19.87
N TRP A 186 -5.12 -5.94 -18.97
CA TRP A 186 -5.35 -5.77 -17.55
C TRP A 186 -4.46 -4.66 -16.94
N GLY A 187 -3.22 -4.56 -17.43
CA GLY A 187 -2.29 -3.51 -17.04
C GLY A 187 -2.79 -2.10 -17.37
N ILE A 188 -3.42 -1.93 -18.53
CA ILE A 188 -4.00 -0.64 -18.94
C ILE A 188 -5.15 -0.26 -18.02
N ILE A 189 -6.11 -1.16 -17.77
CA ILE A 189 -7.25 -0.89 -16.88
C ILE A 189 -6.77 -0.61 -15.45
N ALA A 190 -5.83 -1.40 -14.93
CA ALA A 190 -5.28 -1.19 -13.60
C ALA A 190 -4.60 0.19 -13.47
N SER A 191 -3.89 0.64 -14.50
CA SER A 191 -3.24 1.96 -14.53
C SER A 191 -4.27 3.09 -14.55
N GLU A 192 -5.30 2.99 -15.38
CA GLU A 192 -6.39 3.99 -15.44
C GLU A 192 -7.14 4.08 -14.11
N LEU A 193 -7.49 2.92 -13.53
CA LEU A 193 -8.16 2.87 -12.22
C LEU A 193 -7.27 3.46 -11.13
N SER A 194 -5.98 3.13 -11.11
CA SER A 194 -5.02 3.71 -10.17
C SER A 194 -4.91 5.22 -10.29
N SER A 195 -4.98 5.76 -11.51
CA SER A 195 -4.97 7.20 -11.76
C SER A 195 -6.23 7.88 -11.23
N GLY A 196 -7.40 7.29 -11.48
CA GLY A 196 -8.67 7.82 -10.96
C GLY A 196 -8.76 7.75 -9.43
N ILE A 197 -8.17 6.73 -8.79
CA ILE A 197 -8.06 6.65 -7.33
C ILE A 197 -7.18 7.79 -6.78
N LYS A 198 -6.05 8.11 -7.44
CA LYS A 198 -5.20 9.25 -7.07
C LYS A 198 -5.93 10.58 -7.18
N GLU A 199 -6.82 10.71 -8.16
CA GLU A 199 -7.69 11.89 -8.35
C GLU A 199 -8.91 11.90 -7.41
N LYS A 200 -9.04 10.93 -6.51
CA LYS A 200 -10.16 10.76 -5.57
C LYS A 200 -11.52 10.54 -6.26
N GLN A 201 -11.52 10.04 -7.49
CA GLN A 201 -12.72 9.66 -8.23
C GLN A 201 -13.01 8.15 -8.05
N TYR A 202 -13.18 7.70 -6.80
CA TYR A 202 -13.19 6.28 -6.43
C TYR A 202 -14.28 5.51 -7.16
N GLY A 203 -15.55 5.81 -6.90
CA GLY A 203 -16.69 5.09 -7.48
C GLY A 203 -16.71 5.14 -9.01
N LYS A 204 -16.51 6.35 -9.58
CA LYS A 204 -16.51 6.54 -11.03
C LYS A 204 -15.44 5.72 -11.73
N SER A 205 -14.22 5.68 -11.17
CA SER A 205 -13.09 4.97 -11.77
C SER A 205 -13.28 3.46 -11.70
N VAL A 206 -13.87 2.96 -10.61
CA VAL A 206 -14.22 1.56 -10.46
C VAL A 206 -15.32 1.16 -11.45
N CYS A 207 -16.40 1.94 -11.57
CA CYS A 207 -17.46 1.67 -12.55
C CYS A 207 -16.91 1.64 -14.00
N LEU A 208 -15.98 2.54 -14.33
CA LEU A 208 -15.35 2.55 -15.64
C LEU A 208 -14.50 1.29 -15.88
N ALA A 209 -13.73 0.86 -14.87
CA ALA A 209 -12.94 -0.37 -14.95
C ALA A 209 -13.84 -1.60 -15.15
N ILE A 210 -14.95 -1.70 -14.40
CA ILE A 210 -15.95 -2.76 -14.55
C ILE A 210 -16.53 -2.78 -15.97
N SER A 211 -16.92 -1.60 -16.49
CA SER A 211 -17.48 -1.50 -17.84
C SER A 211 -16.51 -2.02 -18.90
N LYS A 212 -15.23 -1.62 -18.82
CA LYS A 212 -14.19 -2.10 -19.75
C LYS A 212 -13.95 -3.60 -19.63
N CYS A 213 -13.92 -4.13 -18.40
CA CYS A 213 -13.83 -5.58 -18.17
C CYS A 213 -15.03 -6.30 -18.80
N GLY A 214 -16.27 -5.81 -18.57
CA GLY A 214 -17.49 -6.40 -19.11
C GLY A 214 -17.55 -6.36 -20.64
N GLU A 215 -17.10 -5.26 -21.27
CA GLU A 215 -17.01 -5.15 -22.72
C GLU A 215 -16.07 -6.20 -23.32
N GLU A 216 -14.91 -6.41 -22.72
CA GLU A 216 -13.95 -7.37 -23.21
C GLU A 216 -14.40 -8.81 -22.93
N LEU A 217 -15.01 -9.05 -21.76
CA LEU A 217 -15.63 -10.33 -21.44
C LEU A 217 -16.73 -10.69 -22.42
N SER A 218 -17.62 -9.76 -22.77
CA SER A 218 -18.72 -10.03 -23.70
C SER A 218 -18.26 -10.41 -25.11
N ARG A 219 -17.08 -9.94 -25.54
CA ARG A 219 -16.49 -10.33 -26.84
C ARG A 219 -15.97 -11.77 -26.86
N HIS A 220 -15.39 -12.22 -25.76
CA HIS A 220 -14.70 -13.52 -25.69
C HIS A 220 -15.54 -14.61 -25.02
N PHE A 221 -16.47 -14.20 -24.14
CA PHE A 221 -17.31 -15.06 -23.32
C PHE A 221 -18.76 -14.58 -23.34
N PRO A 222 -19.45 -14.65 -24.52
CA PRO A 222 -20.84 -14.23 -24.62
C PRO A 222 -21.73 -15.07 -23.70
N LYS A 223 -22.79 -14.46 -23.15
CA LYS A 223 -23.72 -15.10 -22.24
C LYS A 223 -24.35 -16.33 -22.86
N LYS A 224 -24.36 -17.43 -22.11
CA LYS A 224 -25.02 -18.69 -22.48
C LYS A 224 -26.46 -18.70 -22.02
N SER A 225 -27.33 -19.48 -22.66
CA SER A 225 -28.76 -19.56 -22.31
C SER A 225 -29.02 -20.19 -20.94
N ASP A 226 -28.07 -20.97 -20.42
CA ASP A 226 -28.11 -21.67 -19.13
C ASP A 226 -27.17 -21.03 -18.09
N ASP A 227 -26.78 -19.78 -18.30
CA ASP A 227 -25.88 -19.04 -17.44
C ASP A 227 -26.59 -18.56 -16.17
N THR A 228 -25.92 -18.73 -15.03
CA THR A 228 -26.40 -18.29 -13.70
C THR A 228 -25.34 -17.43 -13.07
N ASN A 229 -25.73 -16.44 -12.31
CA ASN A 229 -24.80 -15.65 -11.49
C ASN A 229 -24.15 -16.55 -10.44
N GLU A 230 -22.82 -16.73 -10.52
CA GLU A 230 -22.04 -17.67 -9.72
C GLU A 230 -21.30 -16.96 -8.56
N LEU A 231 -21.09 -15.63 -8.67
CA LEU A 231 -20.43 -14.82 -7.65
C LEU A 231 -21.36 -13.75 -7.08
N ALA A 232 -21.03 -13.22 -5.92
CA ALA A 232 -21.81 -12.15 -5.31
C ALA A 232 -21.45 -10.78 -5.92
N ASP A 233 -22.45 -10.02 -6.35
CA ASP A 233 -22.32 -8.68 -6.95
C ASP A 233 -22.06 -7.60 -5.88
N GLU A 234 -21.14 -7.83 -4.95
CA GLU A 234 -20.84 -6.90 -3.87
C GLU A 234 -19.35 -6.58 -3.77
N VAL A 235 -19.05 -5.40 -3.22
CA VAL A 235 -17.66 -5.04 -2.92
C VAL A 235 -17.19 -5.83 -1.70
N ILE A 236 -16.14 -6.62 -1.87
CA ILE A 236 -15.50 -7.39 -0.80
C ILE A 236 -14.54 -6.46 -0.04
N LEU A 237 -14.67 -6.41 1.29
CA LEU A 237 -13.87 -5.56 2.18
C LEU A 237 -13.00 -6.42 3.11
#